data_36ddf1aa074224ab4b3073802c035985
#
_entry.id   36ddf1aa074224ab4b3073802c035985
#
_cell.length_a   1.000
_cell.length_b   1.000
_cell.length_c   1.000
_cell.angle_alpha   90.00
_cell.angle_beta   90.00
_cell.angle_gamma   90.00
#
_symmetry.space_group_name_H-M   'P 1'
#
loop_
_entity.id
_entity.type
_entity.pdbx_description
1 polymer ?
#
loop_
_entity_poly.entity_id
_entity_poly.type
_entity_poly.pdbx_seq_one_letter_code
_entity_poly.pdbx_strand_id
1 'polypeptide(L)'
;MKILVIGGMHGNEMLGIDLVKSLQENPLENIDSVLANEEAIKINKRFVEQDLNRSFPGVKSSDIYEQQRPIELLKMCKEYDIVLDFHNTFCPDNDCTFVGEGANEELLGASWLLGLPRVIVADYDCINKYALNCVSIEISVQSRLNDVKIWRQKLQMLAEKEIADCQATSEVEKFRFVYRMTLEDKTRLNLDQANLIAFQQIDQSLAEKMGVKNPAYPIFINDKFTPYNYGGLLNKIDK
;
A
#
# COMPACT_ATOMS: atom_id res chain seq x y z
N MET A 1 -5.17 -19.34 8.48
CA MET A 1 -4.02 -18.48 8.86
C MET A 1 -4.48 -17.37 9.80
N LYS A 2 -3.57 -16.80 10.56
CA LYS A 2 -3.83 -15.68 11.47
C LYS A 2 -3.51 -14.35 10.78
N ILE A 3 -4.49 -13.44 10.70
CA ILE A 3 -4.39 -12.20 9.92
C ILE A 3 -4.47 -10.98 10.86
N LEU A 4 -3.57 -10.00 10.66
CA LEU A 4 -3.71 -8.67 11.24
C LEU A 4 -4.15 -7.69 10.14
N VAL A 5 -5.27 -7.00 10.38
CA VAL A 5 -5.73 -5.89 9.53
C VAL A 5 -5.34 -4.58 10.17
N ILE A 6 -4.57 -3.78 9.44
CA ILE A 6 -4.19 -2.42 9.82
C ILE A 6 -4.99 -1.45 8.97
N GLY A 7 -5.62 -0.45 9.60
CA GLY A 7 -6.29 0.64 8.94
C GLY A 7 -5.89 1.98 9.53
N GLY A 8 -6.00 3.06 8.73
CA GLY A 8 -5.70 4.39 9.20
C GLY A 8 -4.23 4.66 9.47
N MET A 9 -3.33 4.07 8.70
CA MET A 9 -1.92 4.50 8.61
C MET A 9 -1.88 5.99 8.27
N HIS A 10 -2.79 6.40 7.40
CA HIS A 10 -3.13 7.80 7.15
C HIS A 10 -4.56 8.07 7.63
N GLY A 11 -4.75 9.08 8.48
CA GLY A 11 -6.02 9.30 9.19
C GLY A 11 -7.19 9.81 8.33
N ASN A 12 -6.96 10.08 7.06
CA ASN A 12 -7.98 10.51 6.08
C ASN A 12 -8.28 9.44 5.00
N GLU A 13 -7.75 8.23 5.13
CA GLU A 13 -7.99 7.10 4.23
C GLU A 13 -9.03 6.16 4.85
N MET A 14 -10.28 6.29 4.42
CA MET A 14 -11.43 5.78 5.18
C MET A 14 -11.66 4.28 5.08
N LEU A 15 -11.32 3.61 3.95
CA LEU A 15 -11.62 2.19 3.77
C LEU A 15 -11.04 1.33 4.90
N GLY A 16 -9.74 1.49 5.19
CA GLY A 16 -9.07 0.74 6.26
C GLY A 16 -9.62 1.07 7.64
N ILE A 17 -9.93 2.34 7.90
CA ILE A 17 -10.50 2.80 9.17
C ILE A 17 -11.87 2.15 9.40
N ASP A 18 -12.75 2.18 8.41
CA ASP A 18 -14.11 1.63 8.52
C ASP A 18 -14.10 0.10 8.57
N LEU A 19 -13.15 -0.54 7.86
CA LEU A 19 -12.96 -1.98 7.93
C LEU A 19 -12.53 -2.41 9.34
N VAL A 20 -11.54 -1.73 9.94
CA VAL A 20 -11.09 -2.01 11.32
C VAL A 20 -12.24 -1.84 12.31
N LYS A 21 -13.00 -0.74 12.26
CA LYS A 21 -14.17 -0.52 13.13
C LYS A 21 -15.19 -1.63 12.97
N SER A 22 -15.50 -2.02 11.72
CA SER A 22 -16.45 -3.11 11.44
C SER A 22 -15.96 -4.47 11.97
N LEU A 23 -14.65 -4.74 11.95
CA LEU A 23 -14.07 -5.96 12.53
C LEU A 23 -14.09 -5.93 14.07
N GLN A 24 -13.89 -4.77 14.69
CA GLN A 24 -13.98 -4.61 16.14
C GLN A 24 -15.40 -4.76 16.66
N GLU A 25 -16.41 -4.25 15.92
CA GLU A 25 -17.82 -4.42 16.24
C GLU A 25 -18.31 -5.85 16.04
N ASN A 26 -17.89 -6.49 14.98
CA ASN A 26 -18.28 -7.85 14.60
C ASN A 26 -17.02 -8.65 14.20
N PRO A 27 -16.30 -9.25 15.16
CA PRO A 27 -15.08 -9.97 14.93
C PRO A 27 -15.24 -11.16 13.95
N LEU A 28 -14.20 -11.44 13.19
CA LEU A 28 -14.06 -12.66 12.39
C LEU A 28 -13.00 -13.56 13.02
N GLU A 29 -13.19 -14.87 12.90
CA GLU A 29 -12.23 -15.83 13.46
C GLU A 29 -10.86 -15.71 12.79
N ASN A 30 -9.79 -15.78 13.58
CA ASN A 30 -8.40 -15.64 13.15
C ASN A 30 -8.03 -14.29 12.51
N ILE A 31 -8.85 -13.26 12.70
CA ILE A 31 -8.60 -11.91 12.17
C ILE A 31 -8.65 -10.90 13.31
N ASP A 32 -7.51 -10.33 13.62
CA ASP A 32 -7.39 -9.19 14.52
C ASP A 32 -7.24 -7.88 13.73
N SER A 33 -7.55 -6.75 14.35
CA SER A 33 -7.49 -5.46 13.66
C SER A 33 -7.04 -4.32 14.56
N VAL A 34 -6.33 -3.34 13.98
CA VAL A 34 -5.79 -2.19 14.69
C VAL A 34 -5.86 -0.91 13.87
N LEU A 35 -6.19 0.21 14.52
CA LEU A 35 -6.00 1.55 13.96
C LEU A 35 -4.55 1.99 14.16
N ALA A 36 -3.86 2.36 13.08
CA ALA A 36 -2.45 2.68 13.14
C ALA A 36 -2.17 4.07 13.71
N ASN A 37 -2.74 5.12 13.10
CA ASN A 37 -2.51 6.53 13.49
C ASN A 37 -3.79 7.14 14.08
N GLU A 38 -4.10 6.78 15.32
CA GLU A 38 -5.33 7.25 15.98
C GLU A 38 -5.39 8.79 16.11
N GLU A 39 -4.25 9.45 16.28
CA GLU A 39 -4.21 10.91 16.42
C GLU A 39 -4.56 11.59 15.08
N ALA A 40 -4.04 11.10 13.97
CA ALA A 40 -4.37 11.62 12.64
C ALA A 40 -5.83 11.33 12.26
N ILE A 41 -6.37 10.17 12.65
CA ILE A 41 -7.78 9.80 12.45
C ILE A 41 -8.71 10.79 13.16
N LYS A 42 -8.42 11.15 14.43
CA LYS A 42 -9.23 12.11 15.21
C LYS A 42 -9.41 13.44 14.51
N ILE A 43 -8.40 13.89 13.78
CA ILE A 43 -8.42 15.19 13.08
C ILE A 43 -8.68 15.07 11.58
N ASN A 44 -8.94 13.85 11.09
CA ASN A 44 -9.18 13.54 9.68
C ASN A 44 -8.10 14.12 8.75
N LYS A 45 -6.82 13.91 9.11
CA LYS A 45 -5.67 14.32 8.30
C LYS A 45 -4.79 13.12 7.99
N ARG A 46 -3.96 13.24 6.96
CA ARG A 46 -3.00 12.21 6.58
C ARG A 46 -2.09 11.85 7.77
N PHE A 47 -1.54 12.84 8.46
CA PHE A 47 -0.72 12.71 9.67
C PHE A 47 -0.86 13.98 10.55
N VAL A 48 -0.36 13.92 11.77
CA VAL A 48 -0.35 15.07 12.69
C VAL A 48 0.93 15.90 12.50
N GLU A 49 2.10 15.30 12.77
CA GLU A 49 3.40 15.96 12.66
C GLU A 49 4.21 15.42 11.48
N GLN A 50 4.19 14.11 11.24
CA GLN A 50 4.89 13.49 10.12
C GLN A 50 4.20 12.21 9.63
N ASP A 51 4.49 11.82 8.39
CA ASP A 51 3.90 10.63 7.77
C ASP A 51 4.34 9.36 8.53
N LEU A 52 3.38 8.69 9.21
CA LEU A 52 3.62 7.46 9.96
C LEU A 52 4.27 6.39 9.08
N ASN A 53 3.82 6.26 7.81
CA ASN A 53 4.38 5.29 6.85
C ASN A 53 5.74 5.71 6.27
N ARG A 54 6.37 6.75 6.83
CA ARG A 54 7.76 7.16 6.57
C ARG A 54 8.58 7.19 7.86
N SER A 55 7.98 6.75 8.97
CA SER A 55 8.60 6.80 10.30
C SER A 55 9.10 5.44 10.79
N PHE A 56 8.88 4.38 10.00
CA PHE A 56 9.42 3.05 10.31
C PHE A 56 10.96 3.02 10.22
N PRO A 57 11.65 2.28 11.11
CA PRO A 57 11.12 1.34 12.12
C PRO A 57 10.71 2.01 13.44
N GLY A 58 10.74 3.34 13.53
CA GLY A 58 10.42 4.09 14.73
C GLY A 58 11.62 4.55 15.53
N VAL A 59 11.40 5.54 16.40
CA VAL A 59 12.41 6.15 17.29
C VAL A 59 11.89 6.15 18.72
N LYS A 60 12.43 5.28 19.57
CA LYS A 60 11.95 5.08 20.96
C LYS A 60 12.06 6.32 21.84
N SER A 61 13.07 7.18 21.61
CA SER A 61 13.32 8.38 22.39
C SER A 61 12.64 9.63 21.84
N SER A 62 11.79 9.52 20.82
CA SER A 62 11.07 10.65 20.26
C SER A 62 9.86 11.01 21.11
N ASP A 63 9.50 12.31 21.13
CA ASP A 63 8.24 12.81 21.69
C ASP A 63 7.11 12.86 20.64
N ILE A 64 7.43 12.59 19.36
CA ILE A 64 6.48 12.58 18.25
C ILE A 64 5.77 11.22 18.19
N TYR A 65 4.44 11.24 18.23
CA TYR A 65 3.61 10.03 18.19
C TYR A 65 3.92 9.14 16.97
N GLU A 66 3.97 9.71 15.78
CA GLU A 66 4.25 8.96 14.56
C GLU A 66 5.67 8.38 14.50
N GLN A 67 6.59 8.84 15.32
CA GLN A 67 7.92 8.20 15.46
C GLN A 67 7.95 7.07 16.48
N GLN A 68 7.08 7.07 17.48
CA GLN A 68 7.00 6.01 18.48
C GLN A 68 6.12 4.84 18.01
N ARG A 69 4.98 5.13 17.41
CA ARG A 69 3.95 4.17 17.02
C ARG A 69 4.43 3.01 16.13
N PRO A 70 5.37 3.19 15.17
CA PRO A 70 5.92 2.09 14.37
C PRO A 70 6.48 0.93 15.20
N ILE A 71 7.08 1.20 16.36
CA ILE A 71 7.67 0.18 17.22
C ILE A 71 6.62 -0.81 17.71
N GLU A 72 5.45 -0.30 18.14
CA GLU A 72 4.32 -1.13 18.59
C GLU A 72 3.72 -1.92 17.44
N LEU A 73 3.49 -1.26 16.29
CA LEU A 73 2.97 -1.91 15.09
C LEU A 73 3.87 -3.05 14.62
N LEU A 74 5.19 -2.83 14.55
CA LEU A 74 6.15 -3.89 14.18
C LEU A 74 6.19 -5.05 15.16
N LYS A 75 5.97 -4.77 16.46
CA LYS A 75 5.85 -5.84 17.47
C LYS A 75 4.60 -6.69 17.22
N MET A 76 3.47 -6.04 16.93
CA MET A 76 2.22 -6.73 16.59
C MET A 76 2.35 -7.57 15.34
N CYS A 77 2.94 -7.04 14.27
CA CYS A 77 3.09 -7.76 12.99
C CYS A 77 3.73 -9.13 13.11
N LYS A 78 4.62 -9.35 14.10
CA LYS A 78 5.33 -10.60 14.31
C LYS A 78 4.46 -11.76 14.82
N GLU A 79 3.27 -11.46 15.32
CA GLU A 79 2.36 -12.45 15.93
C GLU A 79 1.37 -13.05 14.90
N TYR A 80 1.49 -12.67 13.61
CA TYR A 80 0.56 -13.03 12.54
C TYR A 80 1.26 -13.67 11.35
N ASP A 81 0.54 -14.53 10.64
CA ASP A 81 1.04 -15.15 9.41
C ASP A 81 1.11 -14.12 8.27
N ILE A 82 0.12 -13.23 8.21
CA ILE A 82 0.05 -12.12 7.24
C ILE A 82 -0.52 -10.87 7.89
N VAL A 83 0.01 -9.72 7.47
CA VAL A 83 -0.47 -8.39 7.84
C VAL A 83 -1.00 -7.70 6.59
N LEU A 84 -2.20 -7.14 6.66
CA LEU A 84 -2.86 -6.41 5.57
C LEU A 84 -3.06 -4.96 5.98
N ASP A 85 -2.27 -4.05 5.41
CA ASP A 85 -2.29 -2.61 5.71
C ASP A 85 -3.06 -1.87 4.61
N PHE A 86 -4.20 -1.29 4.97
CA PHE A 86 -5.16 -0.71 4.02
C PHE A 86 -4.97 0.77 3.81
N HIS A 87 -4.82 1.16 2.54
CA HIS A 87 -4.70 2.52 2.05
C HIS A 87 -5.76 2.87 1.01
N ASN A 88 -5.95 4.17 0.78
CA ASN A 88 -6.76 4.68 -0.31
C ASN A 88 -5.96 5.63 -1.22
N THR A 89 -6.32 5.63 -2.51
CA THR A 89 -5.87 6.61 -3.50
C THR A 89 -7.06 7.24 -4.22
N PHE A 90 -6.93 8.49 -4.66
CA PHE A 90 -7.91 9.12 -5.56
C PHE A 90 -7.70 8.77 -7.04
N CYS A 91 -6.58 8.10 -7.35
CA CYS A 91 -6.28 7.74 -8.73
C CYS A 91 -7.12 6.54 -9.18
N PRO A 92 -7.94 6.65 -10.23
CA PRO A 92 -8.65 5.52 -10.79
C PRO A 92 -7.66 4.47 -11.33
N ASP A 93 -8.09 3.21 -11.39
CA ASP A 93 -7.32 2.07 -11.93
C ASP A 93 -5.96 1.80 -11.23
N ASN A 94 -5.77 2.35 -10.03
CA ASN A 94 -4.56 2.17 -9.23
C ASN A 94 -4.70 1.09 -8.13
N ASP A 95 -5.71 0.23 -8.21
CA ASP A 95 -5.84 -0.89 -7.28
C ASP A 95 -4.63 -1.83 -7.42
N CYS A 96 -3.86 -1.97 -6.35
CA CYS A 96 -2.63 -2.75 -6.32
C CYS A 96 -2.23 -3.09 -4.88
N THR A 97 -1.15 -3.86 -4.74
CA THR A 97 -0.53 -4.13 -3.45
C THR A 97 0.93 -3.70 -3.45
N PHE A 98 1.44 -3.39 -2.27
CA PHE A 98 2.87 -3.20 -2.04
C PHE A 98 3.39 -4.26 -1.09
N VAL A 99 4.59 -4.76 -1.37
CA VAL A 99 5.35 -5.67 -0.52
C VAL A 99 6.78 -5.16 -0.36
N GLY A 100 7.46 -5.59 0.70
CA GLY A 100 8.88 -5.28 0.89
C GLY A 100 9.78 -6.09 -0.04
N GLU A 101 11.03 -5.64 -0.21
CA GLU A 101 12.05 -6.43 -0.89
C GLU A 101 12.33 -7.72 -0.08
N GLY A 102 12.31 -8.87 -0.73
CA GLY A 102 12.43 -10.17 -0.08
C GLY A 102 11.10 -10.79 0.37
N ALA A 103 9.95 -10.18 0.04
CA ALA A 103 8.66 -10.81 0.21
C ALA A 103 8.60 -12.15 -0.55
N ASN A 104 8.02 -13.16 0.10
CA ASN A 104 7.92 -14.51 -0.43
C ASN A 104 6.76 -14.67 -1.43
N GLU A 105 6.71 -15.80 -2.14
CA GLU A 105 5.68 -16.08 -3.15
C GLU A 105 4.29 -16.21 -2.54
N GLU A 106 4.17 -16.58 -1.26
CA GLU A 106 2.91 -16.69 -0.55
C GLU A 106 2.22 -15.31 -0.40
N LEU A 107 2.97 -14.24 -0.16
CA LEU A 107 2.40 -12.89 -0.08
C LEU A 107 1.92 -12.39 -1.45
N LEU A 108 2.65 -12.76 -2.51
CA LEU A 108 2.23 -12.47 -3.88
C LEU A 108 0.95 -13.23 -4.23
N GLY A 109 0.88 -14.50 -3.84
CA GLY A 109 -0.30 -15.35 -3.99
C GLY A 109 -1.49 -14.83 -3.19
N ALA A 110 -1.29 -14.35 -1.97
CA ALA A 110 -2.33 -13.72 -1.16
C ALA A 110 -2.90 -12.47 -1.86
N SER A 111 -2.05 -11.62 -2.44
CA SER A 111 -2.48 -10.46 -3.23
C SER A 111 -3.38 -10.86 -4.40
N TRP A 112 -3.01 -11.91 -5.13
CA TRP A 112 -3.82 -12.44 -6.23
C TRP A 112 -5.17 -13.00 -5.75
N LEU A 113 -5.19 -13.78 -4.66
CA LEU A 113 -6.40 -14.32 -4.04
C LEU A 113 -7.35 -13.21 -3.58
N LEU A 114 -6.81 -12.08 -3.15
CA LEU A 114 -7.57 -10.88 -2.82
C LEU A 114 -8.10 -10.14 -4.06
N GLY A 115 -7.76 -10.60 -5.28
CA GLY A 115 -8.17 -9.99 -6.54
C GLY A 115 -7.35 -8.77 -6.93
N LEU A 116 -6.11 -8.70 -6.45
CA LEU A 116 -5.15 -7.62 -6.71
C LEU A 116 -3.88 -8.20 -7.37
N PRO A 117 -3.91 -8.46 -8.69
CA PRO A 117 -2.81 -9.13 -9.39
C PRO A 117 -1.56 -8.24 -9.57
N ARG A 118 -1.67 -6.93 -9.33
CA ARG A 118 -0.55 -5.99 -9.49
C ARG A 118 0.17 -5.81 -8.16
N VAL A 119 1.39 -6.31 -8.07
CA VAL A 119 2.22 -6.26 -6.86
C VAL A 119 3.44 -5.40 -7.09
N ILE A 120 3.66 -4.42 -6.23
CA ILE A 120 4.77 -3.47 -6.33
C ILE A 120 5.75 -3.77 -5.19
N VAL A 121 7.00 -4.04 -5.54
CA VAL A 121 8.09 -4.14 -4.58
C VAL A 121 8.60 -2.74 -4.28
N ALA A 122 8.55 -2.35 -3.00
CA ALA A 122 8.98 -1.05 -2.50
C ALA A 122 10.25 -1.19 -1.65
N ASP A 123 11.24 -0.34 -1.92
CA ASP A 123 12.53 -0.27 -1.20
C ASP A 123 12.71 1.10 -0.53
N TYR A 124 11.65 1.65 0.04
CA TYR A 124 11.72 2.87 0.82
C TYR A 124 11.19 2.62 2.24
N ASP A 125 11.48 3.52 3.18
CA ASP A 125 11.05 3.38 4.56
C ASP A 125 9.52 3.42 4.68
N CYS A 126 8.95 2.23 4.90
CA CYS A 126 7.54 1.98 5.11
C CYS A 126 7.39 0.66 5.89
N ILE A 127 6.18 0.33 6.33
CA ILE A 127 5.92 -0.89 7.10
C ILE A 127 6.42 -2.16 6.39
N ASN A 128 6.25 -2.28 5.07
CA ASN A 128 6.64 -3.45 4.29
C ASN A 128 8.15 -3.75 4.30
N LYS A 129 8.99 -2.73 4.49
CA LYS A 129 10.44 -2.90 4.59
C LYS A 129 10.85 -3.61 5.88
N TYR A 130 10.09 -3.43 6.95
CA TYR A 130 10.43 -3.90 8.30
C TYR A 130 9.55 -5.05 8.78
N ALA A 131 8.37 -5.24 8.19
CA ALA A 131 7.47 -6.37 8.40
C ALA A 131 7.32 -7.14 7.08
N LEU A 132 8.19 -8.14 6.86
CA LEU A 132 8.24 -8.87 5.58
C LEU A 132 7.00 -9.74 5.33
N ASN A 133 6.14 -9.94 6.32
CA ASN A 133 4.83 -10.57 6.19
C ASN A 133 3.70 -9.56 5.93
N CYS A 134 4.03 -8.30 5.63
CA CYS A 134 3.04 -7.25 5.37
C CYS A 134 2.80 -7.06 3.86
N VAL A 135 1.52 -6.99 3.50
CA VAL A 135 1.01 -6.56 2.20
C VAL A 135 0.23 -5.26 2.42
N SER A 136 0.72 -4.13 1.91
CA SER A 136 -0.09 -2.91 1.88
C SER A 136 -1.01 -2.93 0.67
N ILE A 137 -2.27 -2.64 0.89
CA ILE A 137 -3.37 -2.70 -0.08
C ILE A 137 -3.76 -1.27 -0.43
N GLU A 138 -3.59 -0.88 -1.68
CA GLU A 138 -3.98 0.42 -2.21
C GLU A 138 -5.25 0.29 -3.04
N ILE A 139 -6.32 0.95 -2.62
CA ILE A 139 -7.62 0.91 -3.29
C ILE A 139 -8.06 2.30 -3.69
N SER A 140 -8.39 2.46 -4.98
CA SER A 140 -9.00 3.69 -5.45
C SER A 140 -10.35 3.94 -4.76
N VAL A 141 -10.60 5.18 -4.34
CA VAL A 141 -11.92 5.57 -3.80
C VAL A 141 -13.06 5.38 -4.81
N GLN A 142 -12.74 5.25 -6.10
CA GLN A 142 -13.69 4.99 -7.19
C GLN A 142 -13.82 3.50 -7.52
N SER A 143 -12.97 2.64 -6.93
CA SER A 143 -13.01 1.21 -7.17
C SER A 143 -14.25 0.57 -6.54
N ARG A 144 -14.78 -0.47 -7.20
CA ARG A 144 -15.78 -1.37 -6.59
C ARG A 144 -15.25 -2.07 -5.33
N LEU A 145 -13.92 -2.17 -5.18
CA LEU A 145 -13.28 -2.73 -3.99
C LEU A 145 -13.24 -1.73 -2.82
N ASN A 146 -13.66 -0.48 -3.01
CA ASN A 146 -13.79 0.49 -1.92
C ASN A 146 -15.09 0.24 -1.12
N ASP A 147 -15.27 -0.99 -0.64
CA ASP A 147 -16.44 -1.46 0.10
C ASP A 147 -16.02 -2.42 1.23
N VAL A 148 -16.32 -2.06 2.47
CA VAL A 148 -16.03 -2.83 3.68
C VAL A 148 -16.62 -4.25 3.63
N LYS A 149 -17.83 -4.41 3.07
CA LYS A 149 -18.49 -5.74 2.99
C LYS A 149 -17.73 -6.70 2.10
N ILE A 150 -17.20 -6.20 0.97
CA ILE A 150 -16.39 -6.99 0.06
C ILE A 150 -15.11 -7.45 0.77
N TRP A 151 -14.46 -6.56 1.52
CA TRP A 151 -13.23 -6.90 2.22
C TRP A 151 -13.47 -7.88 3.38
N ARG A 152 -14.55 -7.76 4.12
CA ARG A 152 -14.90 -8.75 5.14
C ARG A 152 -15.04 -10.16 4.56
N GLN A 153 -15.70 -10.30 3.40
CA GLN A 153 -15.84 -11.60 2.71
C GLN A 153 -14.46 -12.13 2.24
N LYS A 154 -13.63 -11.28 1.63
CA LYS A 154 -12.29 -11.65 1.18
C LYS A 154 -11.38 -12.07 2.34
N LEU A 155 -11.43 -11.34 3.46
CA LEU A 155 -10.67 -11.66 4.66
C LEU A 155 -11.10 -13.02 5.25
N GLN A 156 -12.40 -13.28 5.34
CA GLN A 156 -12.90 -14.57 5.82
C GLN A 156 -12.42 -15.72 4.92
N MET A 157 -12.53 -15.58 3.60
CA MET A 157 -12.03 -16.58 2.64
C MET A 157 -10.52 -16.79 2.75
N LEU A 158 -9.76 -15.73 3.00
CA LEU A 158 -8.32 -15.82 3.16
C LEU A 158 -7.94 -16.51 4.48
N ALA A 159 -8.63 -16.20 5.58
CA ALA A 159 -8.37 -16.79 6.90
C ALA A 159 -8.61 -18.31 6.96
N GLU A 160 -9.48 -18.84 6.08
CA GLU A 160 -9.73 -20.27 5.93
C GLU A 160 -8.58 -21.05 5.27
N LYS A 161 -7.57 -20.35 4.72
CA LYS A 161 -6.40 -20.96 4.07
C LYS A 161 -5.19 -21.03 5.00
N GLU A 162 -4.27 -21.95 4.70
CA GLU A 162 -2.91 -21.85 5.22
C GLU A 162 -2.08 -20.90 4.35
N ILE A 163 -1.08 -20.22 4.93
CA ILE A 163 -0.26 -19.28 4.17
C ILE A 163 0.49 -19.98 3.02
N ALA A 164 0.90 -21.23 3.21
CA ALA A 164 1.57 -22.04 2.20
C ALA A 164 0.70 -22.36 0.98
N ASP A 165 -0.63 -22.25 1.10
CA ASP A 165 -1.57 -22.46 0.00
C ASP A 165 -1.71 -21.19 -0.89
N CYS A 166 -1.18 -20.07 -0.43
CA CYS A 166 -1.21 -18.80 -1.15
C CYS A 166 -0.06 -18.73 -2.16
N GLN A 167 -0.13 -19.52 -3.23
CA GLN A 167 0.93 -19.53 -4.24
C GLN A 167 0.68 -18.47 -5.31
N ALA A 168 1.74 -17.77 -5.70
CA ALA A 168 1.69 -16.82 -6.81
C ALA A 168 1.41 -17.56 -8.13
N THR A 169 0.52 -17.00 -8.94
CA THR A 169 0.22 -17.51 -10.28
C THR A 169 0.96 -16.71 -11.35
N SER A 170 0.93 -17.23 -12.58
CA SER A 170 1.46 -16.49 -13.74
C SER A 170 0.71 -15.19 -14.05
N GLU A 171 -0.44 -14.97 -13.43
CA GLU A 171 -1.28 -13.80 -13.60
C GLU A 171 -0.82 -12.63 -12.70
N VAL A 172 0.05 -12.87 -11.70
CA VAL A 172 0.62 -11.81 -10.88
C VAL A 172 1.61 -10.99 -11.69
N GLU A 173 1.33 -9.71 -11.83
CA GLU A 173 2.23 -8.75 -12.44
C GLU A 173 3.08 -8.09 -11.36
N LYS A 174 4.40 -8.27 -11.44
CA LYS A 174 5.36 -7.72 -10.49
C LYS A 174 5.98 -6.44 -11.03
N PHE A 175 6.03 -5.42 -10.18
CA PHE A 175 6.65 -4.14 -10.49
C PHE A 175 7.61 -3.75 -9.38
N ARG A 176 8.60 -2.90 -9.73
CA ARG A 176 9.48 -2.24 -8.76
C ARG A 176 9.25 -0.75 -8.83
N PHE A 177 9.07 -0.10 -7.69
CA PHE A 177 9.03 1.35 -7.61
C PHE A 177 10.45 1.89 -7.85
N VAL A 178 10.62 2.76 -8.86
CA VAL A 178 11.97 3.21 -9.29
C VAL A 178 12.15 4.72 -9.26
N TYR A 179 11.08 5.48 -9.35
CA TYR A 179 11.20 6.94 -9.38
C TYR A 179 9.96 7.62 -8.83
N ARG A 180 10.16 8.67 -8.03
CA ARG A 180 9.09 9.54 -7.54
C ARG A 180 9.06 10.81 -8.36
N MET A 181 8.00 10.99 -9.14
CA MET A 181 7.77 12.22 -9.92
C MET A 181 7.40 13.36 -8.97
N THR A 182 8.12 14.46 -9.09
CA THR A 182 7.90 15.68 -8.31
C THR A 182 6.99 16.68 -9.03
N LEU A 183 6.54 17.72 -8.33
CA LEU A 183 5.84 18.84 -8.95
C LEU A 183 6.76 19.65 -9.87
N GLU A 184 8.07 19.63 -9.63
CA GLU A 184 9.06 20.21 -10.55
C GLU A 184 9.14 19.42 -11.87
N ASP A 185 9.18 18.08 -11.80
CA ASP A 185 9.10 17.24 -12.99
C ASP A 185 7.84 17.49 -13.79
N LYS A 186 6.70 17.61 -13.10
CA LYS A 186 5.42 17.95 -13.72
C LYS A 186 5.52 19.18 -14.60
N THR A 187 6.11 20.23 -14.06
CA THR A 187 6.26 21.53 -14.76
C THR A 187 7.30 21.44 -15.86
N ARG A 188 8.50 20.93 -15.54
CA ARG A 188 9.65 20.84 -16.46
C ARG A 188 9.38 19.98 -17.69
N LEU A 189 8.64 18.88 -17.50
CA LEU A 189 8.35 17.90 -18.55
C LEU A 189 6.93 18.02 -19.12
N ASN A 190 6.13 18.98 -18.64
CA ASN A 190 4.73 19.16 -19.04
C ASN A 190 3.89 17.88 -18.93
N LEU A 191 4.01 17.18 -17.80
CA LEU A 191 3.44 15.86 -17.61
C LEU A 191 1.90 15.81 -17.70
N ASP A 192 1.21 16.92 -17.47
CA ASP A 192 -0.24 17.00 -17.64
C ASP A 192 -0.68 16.76 -19.09
N GLN A 193 0.19 17.02 -20.07
CA GLN A 193 -0.09 16.77 -21.49
C GLN A 193 0.42 15.40 -21.96
N ALA A 194 1.17 14.69 -21.12
CA ALA A 194 1.74 13.38 -21.47
C ALA A 194 0.73 12.23 -21.43
N ASN A 195 -0.53 12.49 -21.02
CA ASN A 195 -1.61 11.51 -20.90
C ASN A 195 -1.16 10.21 -20.20
N LEU A 196 -0.57 10.36 -19.02
CA LEU A 196 -0.08 9.24 -18.22
C LEU A 196 -1.23 8.40 -17.68
N ILE A 197 -1.27 7.12 -18.03
CA ILE A 197 -2.28 6.17 -17.57
C ILE A 197 -1.61 5.13 -16.68
N ALA A 198 -2.18 4.88 -15.50
CA ALA A 198 -1.63 3.94 -14.53
C ALA A 198 -1.38 2.56 -15.16
N PHE A 199 -0.22 1.98 -14.86
CA PHE A 199 0.22 0.67 -15.36
C PHE A 199 0.28 0.51 -16.89
N GLN A 200 0.20 1.61 -17.66
CA GLN A 200 0.49 1.58 -19.08
C GLN A 200 1.90 2.15 -19.34
N GLN A 201 2.66 1.48 -20.20
CA GLN A 201 4.01 1.92 -20.53
C GLN A 201 3.99 3.31 -21.15
N ILE A 202 4.82 4.21 -20.62
CA ILE A 202 5.01 5.56 -21.17
C ILE A 202 6.07 5.57 -22.28
N ASP A 203 6.13 6.67 -23.01
CA ASP A 203 7.19 6.91 -23.99
C ASP A 203 8.57 6.84 -23.32
N GLN A 204 9.48 6.07 -23.92
CA GLN A 204 10.80 5.81 -23.35
C GLN A 204 11.64 7.10 -23.25
N SER A 205 11.49 8.02 -24.21
CA SER A 205 12.23 9.30 -24.18
C SER A 205 11.78 10.19 -23.00
N LEU A 206 10.50 10.08 -22.59
CA LEU A 206 10.00 10.76 -21.40
C LEU A 206 10.56 10.13 -20.13
N ALA A 207 10.60 8.79 -20.04
CA ALA A 207 11.19 8.08 -18.91
C ALA A 207 12.67 8.42 -18.72
N GLU A 208 13.42 8.47 -19.81
CA GLU A 208 14.86 8.82 -19.81
C GLU A 208 15.12 10.24 -19.32
N LYS A 209 14.26 11.21 -19.63
CA LYS A 209 14.35 12.58 -19.07
C LYS A 209 14.19 12.63 -17.55
N MET A 210 13.61 11.59 -16.95
CA MET A 210 13.51 11.37 -15.50
C MET A 210 14.59 10.41 -14.97
N GLY A 211 15.54 9.99 -15.82
CA GLY A 211 16.63 9.09 -15.45
C GLY A 211 16.24 7.60 -15.41
N VAL A 212 15.04 7.23 -15.89
CA VAL A 212 14.56 5.85 -15.91
C VAL A 212 14.88 5.23 -17.28
N LYS A 213 15.81 4.25 -17.30
CA LYS A 213 16.32 3.63 -18.53
C LYS A 213 15.49 2.47 -19.05
N ASN A 214 14.77 1.77 -18.16
CA ASN A 214 13.91 0.63 -18.50
C ASN A 214 12.49 1.10 -18.80
N PRO A 215 11.68 0.27 -19.48
CA PRO A 215 10.26 0.58 -19.68
C PRO A 215 9.57 0.99 -18.38
N ALA A 216 8.94 2.15 -18.39
CA ALA A 216 8.36 2.75 -17.20
C ALA A 216 6.84 2.80 -17.25
N TYR A 217 6.22 2.56 -16.10
CA TYR A 217 4.78 2.48 -15.91
C TYR A 217 4.38 3.46 -14.80
N PRO A 218 3.52 4.44 -15.06
CA PRO A 218 3.14 5.42 -14.04
C PRO A 218 2.14 4.85 -13.04
N ILE A 219 2.17 5.42 -11.82
CA ILE A 219 1.24 5.13 -10.74
C ILE A 219 0.96 6.40 -9.93
N PHE A 220 -0.24 6.49 -9.33
CA PHE A 220 -0.67 7.58 -8.43
C PHE A 220 -0.52 8.98 -9.04
N ILE A 221 -0.87 9.12 -10.31
CA ILE A 221 -0.73 10.39 -11.01
C ILE A 221 -1.68 11.44 -10.43
N ASN A 222 -1.11 12.53 -9.93
CA ASN A 222 -1.82 13.67 -9.35
C ASN A 222 -2.77 13.26 -8.20
N ASP A 223 -2.33 12.34 -7.32
CA ASP A 223 -3.13 11.86 -6.21
C ASP A 223 -3.35 12.96 -5.16
N LYS A 224 -4.61 13.19 -4.81
CA LYS A 224 -5.02 14.20 -3.84
C LYS A 224 -4.61 13.88 -2.40
N PHE A 225 -4.37 12.60 -2.07
CA PHE A 225 -3.83 12.21 -0.77
C PHE A 225 -2.34 12.53 -0.62
N THR A 226 -1.61 12.69 -1.74
CA THR A 226 -0.19 13.04 -1.77
C THR A 226 0.10 14.28 -2.61
N PRO A 227 -0.46 15.46 -2.27
CA PRO A 227 -0.43 16.65 -3.12
C PRO A 227 0.97 17.25 -3.34
N TYR A 228 1.97 16.80 -2.59
CA TYR A 228 3.37 17.22 -2.72
C TYR A 228 4.19 16.41 -3.72
N ASN A 229 3.61 15.34 -4.29
CA ASN A 229 4.19 14.54 -5.36
C ASN A 229 3.26 14.54 -6.57
N TYR A 230 3.81 14.35 -7.76
CA TYR A 230 2.98 14.20 -8.97
C TYR A 230 2.60 12.73 -9.22
N GLY A 231 3.39 11.79 -8.76
CA GLY A 231 3.14 10.35 -8.92
C GLY A 231 4.42 9.52 -8.77
N GLY A 232 4.38 8.31 -9.28
CA GLY A 232 5.54 7.41 -9.31
C GLY A 232 5.74 6.73 -10.65
N LEU A 233 6.93 6.22 -10.89
CA LEU A 233 7.24 5.32 -11.99
C LEU A 233 7.67 3.96 -11.46
N LEU A 234 7.22 2.95 -12.15
CA LEU A 234 7.53 1.55 -11.91
C LEU A 234 8.31 0.97 -13.09
N ASN A 235 9.18 0.01 -12.83
CA ASN A 235 9.64 -0.95 -13.85
C ASN A 235 8.92 -2.28 -13.64
N LYS A 236 8.53 -2.94 -14.72
CA LYS A 236 8.01 -4.31 -14.65
C LYS A 236 9.17 -5.26 -14.37
N ILE A 237 8.97 -6.19 -13.45
CA ILE A 237 9.94 -7.23 -13.12
C ILE A 237 9.55 -8.45 -13.94
N ASP A 238 10.46 -8.90 -14.81
CA ASP A 238 10.30 -10.16 -15.53
C ASP A 238 10.30 -11.33 -14.55
N LYS A 239 9.60 -12.40 -14.92
CA LYS A 239 9.43 -13.59 -14.10
C LYS A 239 10.73 -14.36 -13.90
#